data_cf69276d54c292aae52b1deda60880b1
#
_entry.id   cf69276d54c292aae52b1deda60880b1
#
_cell.length_a   1.000
_cell.length_b   1.000
_cell.length_c   1.000
_cell.angle_alpha   90.00
_cell.angle_beta   90.00
_cell.angle_gamma   90.00
#
_symmetry.space_group_name_H-M   'P 1'
#
loop_
_entity.id
_entity.type
_entity.pdbx_description
1 polymer ?
#
loop_
_entity_poly.entity_id
_entity_poly.type
_entity_poly.pdbx_seq_one_letter_code
_entity_poly.pdbx_strand_id
1 'polypeptide(L)' 'MSRMSARFVGRAVGMSTGWVYGMWKDMGLIIKDKFGDWALTEAGRNIGGQMSKSNHCPVPTFKFETIEQLMIDFYNEHRK' A
#
# COMPACT_ATOMS: atom_id res chain seq x y z
N MET A 1 16.81 -0.91 3.86
CA MET A 1 15.63 -1.24 3.11
C MET A 1 14.51 -1.55 4.02
N SER A 2 13.60 -0.66 4.11
CA SER A 2 12.50 -0.79 5.03
C SER A 2 11.26 -1.22 4.30
N ARG A 3 10.64 -2.25 4.83
CA ARG A 3 9.29 -2.60 4.41
C ARG A 3 8.33 -1.82 5.27
N MET A 4 7.40 -1.11 4.64
CA MET A 4 6.52 -0.19 5.35
C MET A 4 5.05 -0.50 5.09
N SER A 5 4.24 -0.37 6.14
CA SER A 5 2.80 -0.39 6.01
C SER A 5 2.30 1.00 5.59
N ALA A 6 1.00 1.09 5.31
CA ALA A 6 0.40 2.36 4.89
C ALA A 6 0.61 3.46 5.93
N ARG A 7 0.61 3.09 7.21
CA ARG A 7 0.82 4.06 8.27
C ARG A 7 2.18 4.75 8.14
N PHE A 8 3.23 3.94 7.91
CA PHE A 8 4.57 4.50 7.82
C PHE A 8 4.80 5.18 6.48
N VAL A 9 4.24 4.65 5.41
CA VAL A 9 4.33 5.33 4.11
C VAL A 9 3.65 6.70 4.20
N GLY A 10 2.49 6.76 4.85
CA GLY A 10 1.80 8.03 5.02
C GLY A 10 2.66 9.05 5.74
N ARG A 11 3.34 8.62 6.81
CA ARG A 11 4.25 9.52 7.52
C ARG A 11 5.36 10.03 6.62
N ALA A 12 5.91 9.15 5.79
CA ALA A 12 7.02 9.51 4.93
C ALA A 12 6.60 10.49 3.84
N VAL A 13 5.38 10.40 3.36
CA VAL A 13 4.91 11.26 2.27
C VAL A 13 3.99 12.39 2.75
N GLY A 14 3.74 12.46 4.06
CA GLY A 14 2.93 13.54 4.61
C GLY A 14 1.44 13.39 4.42
N MET A 15 0.95 12.15 4.29
CA MET A 15 -0.46 11.88 4.05
C MET A 15 -1.01 10.96 5.14
N SER A 16 -2.33 10.91 5.25
CA SER A 16 -2.95 10.04 6.23
C SER A 16 -2.86 8.58 5.80
N THR A 17 -2.99 7.69 6.78
CA THR A 17 -3.02 6.25 6.50
C THR A 17 -4.16 5.91 5.56
N GLY A 18 -5.33 6.50 5.78
CA GLY A 18 -6.48 6.23 4.91
C GLY A 18 -6.24 6.68 3.49
N TRP A 19 -5.57 7.81 3.31
CA TRP A 19 -5.23 8.27 1.99
C TRP A 19 -4.34 7.27 1.26
N VAL A 20 -3.35 6.73 1.97
CA VAL A 20 -2.43 5.75 1.37
C VAL A 20 -3.18 4.48 0.99
N TYR A 21 -4.04 3.97 1.87
CA TYR A 21 -4.85 2.79 1.54
C TYR A 21 -5.72 3.05 0.31
N GLY A 22 -6.35 4.22 0.25
CA GLY A 22 -7.17 4.56 -0.91
C GLY A 22 -6.37 4.57 -2.20
N MET A 23 -5.17 5.14 -2.15
CA MET A 23 -4.32 5.16 -3.32
C MET A 23 -3.88 3.76 -3.73
N TRP A 24 -3.46 2.94 -2.77
CA TRP A 24 -3.03 1.58 -3.09
C TRP A 24 -4.18 0.76 -3.67
N LYS A 25 -5.39 0.98 -3.17
CA LYS A 25 -6.56 0.30 -3.73
C LYS A 25 -6.79 0.75 -5.17
N ASP A 26 -6.72 2.03 -5.42
CA ASP A 26 -6.90 2.57 -6.77
C ASP A 26 -5.83 2.07 -7.73
N MET A 27 -4.62 1.84 -7.21
CA MET A 27 -3.53 1.26 -8.01
C MET A 27 -3.73 -0.23 -8.27
N GLY A 28 -4.71 -0.85 -7.63
CA GLY A 28 -4.96 -2.26 -7.82
C GLY A 28 -4.05 -3.17 -7.02
N LEU A 29 -3.37 -2.65 -5.99
CA LEU A 29 -2.41 -3.41 -5.22
C LEU A 29 -3.02 -4.10 -4.01
N ILE A 30 -4.11 -3.56 -3.48
CA ILE A 30 -4.80 -4.13 -2.33
C ILE A 30 -6.30 -4.10 -2.56
N ILE A 31 -7.01 -4.93 -1.81
CA ILE A 31 -8.45 -5.02 -1.90
C ILE A 31 -8.97 -5.43 -0.53
N LYS A 32 -10.19 -5.04 -0.20
CA LYS A 32 -10.81 -5.49 1.03
C LYS A 32 -11.39 -6.88 0.82
N ASP A 33 -11.11 -7.77 1.76
CA ASP A 33 -11.67 -9.11 1.70
C ASP A 33 -13.09 -9.11 2.27
N LYS A 34 -13.68 -10.29 2.36
CA LYS A 34 -15.07 -10.41 2.81
C LYS A 34 -15.25 -10.05 4.29
N PHE A 35 -14.15 -10.00 5.03
CA PHE A 35 -14.19 -9.62 6.45
C PHE A 35 -13.91 -8.13 6.64
N GLY A 36 -13.68 -7.39 5.57
CA GLY A 36 -13.38 -5.98 5.66
C GLY A 36 -11.92 -5.66 5.94
N ASP A 37 -11.05 -6.64 5.84
CA ASP A 37 -9.62 -6.45 6.06
C ASP A 37 -8.90 -6.23 4.73
N TRP A 38 -7.82 -5.47 4.78
CA TRP A 38 -7.02 -5.24 3.58
C TRP A 38 -6.20 -6.48 3.25
N ALA A 39 -6.17 -6.84 1.99
CA ALA A 39 -5.40 -7.98 1.50
C ALA A 39 -4.68 -7.58 0.23
N LEU A 40 -3.57 -8.25 -0.06
CA LEU A 40 -2.83 -7.98 -1.30
C LEU A 40 -3.51 -8.65 -2.47
N THR A 41 -3.56 -7.94 -3.59
CA THR A 41 -3.95 -8.53 -4.86
C THR A 41 -2.76 -9.27 -5.45
N GLU A 42 -2.98 -9.97 -6.56
CA GLU A 42 -1.87 -10.58 -7.27
C GLU A 42 -0.88 -9.51 -7.72
N ALA A 43 -1.38 -8.39 -8.21
CA ALA A 43 -0.50 -7.29 -8.62
C ALA A 43 0.33 -6.78 -7.45
N GLY A 44 -0.29 -6.66 -6.26
CA GLY A 44 0.46 -6.22 -5.09
C GLY A 44 1.56 -7.19 -4.71
N ARG A 45 1.29 -8.48 -4.79
CA ARG A 45 2.31 -9.48 -4.50
C ARG A 45 3.42 -9.47 -5.54
N ASN A 46 3.07 -9.23 -6.79
CA ASN A 46 4.04 -9.24 -7.89
C ASN A 46 5.08 -8.14 -7.75
N ILE A 47 4.74 -7.04 -7.12
CA ILE A 47 5.70 -5.96 -6.92
C ILE A 47 6.42 -6.08 -5.58
N GLY A 48 6.30 -7.23 -4.92
CA GLY A 48 7.03 -7.49 -3.68
C GLY A 48 6.26 -7.20 -2.42
N GLY A 49 4.95 -7.01 -2.50
CA GLY A 49 4.14 -6.79 -1.31
C GLY A 49 4.05 -8.04 -0.44
N GLN A 50 3.96 -7.86 0.85
CA GLN A 50 3.79 -8.95 1.80
C GLN A 50 2.87 -8.49 2.92
N MET A 51 2.10 -9.44 3.45
CA MET A 51 1.27 -9.15 4.61
C MET A 51 2.11 -9.24 5.86
N SER A 52 2.02 -8.23 6.70
CA SER A 52 2.67 -8.24 8.00
C SER A 52 1.87 -9.11 8.95
N LYS A 53 2.57 -9.86 9.79
CA LYS A 53 1.91 -10.72 10.78
C LYS A 53 1.91 -10.12 12.17
N SER A 54 2.16 -8.84 12.30
CA SER A 54 2.23 -8.27 13.63
C SER A 54 0.86 -8.03 14.20
N ASN A 55 0.73 -8.25 15.51
CA ASN A 55 -0.46 -7.94 16.29
C ASN A 55 -1.69 -8.70 15.82
N HIS A 56 -2.82 -8.05 15.81
CA HIS A 56 -4.10 -8.71 15.61
C HIS A 56 -4.52 -8.74 14.16
N CYS A 57 -4.08 -7.77 13.38
CA CYS A 57 -4.55 -7.64 12.01
C CYS A 57 -3.36 -7.58 11.07
N PRO A 58 -3.25 -8.55 10.16
CA PRO A 58 -2.22 -8.42 9.12
C PRO A 58 -2.48 -7.19 8.27
N VAL A 59 -1.43 -6.50 7.91
CA VAL A 59 -1.55 -5.33 7.05
C VAL A 59 -0.60 -5.47 5.87
N PRO A 60 -0.98 -4.96 4.69
CA PRO A 60 -0.08 -5.02 3.54
C PRO A 60 1.12 -4.10 3.74
N THR A 61 2.28 -4.58 3.33
CA THR A 61 3.52 -3.81 3.40
C THR A 61 4.26 -3.92 2.08
N PHE A 62 5.02 -2.89 1.78
CA PHE A 62 5.83 -2.83 0.56
C PHE A 62 7.18 -2.22 0.90
N LYS A 63 8.19 -2.55 0.10
CA LYS A 63 9.45 -1.84 0.21
C LYS A 63 9.22 -0.38 -0.16
N PHE A 64 9.69 0.51 0.68
CA PHE A 64 9.39 1.93 0.48
C PHE A 64 9.87 2.44 -0.87
N GLU A 65 11.07 2.06 -1.26
CA GLU A 65 11.62 2.53 -2.53
C GLU A 65 10.74 2.15 -3.71
N THR A 66 10.20 0.94 -3.67
CA THR A 66 9.34 0.45 -4.74
C THR A 66 8.00 1.15 -4.74
N ILE A 67 7.36 1.21 -3.56
CA ILE A 67 6.00 1.74 -3.51
C ILE A 67 5.99 3.26 -3.73
N GLU A 68 7.03 3.94 -3.26
CA GLU A 68 7.09 5.38 -3.45
C GLU A 68 7.10 5.73 -4.94
N GLN A 69 7.94 5.05 -5.71
CA GLN A 69 8.02 5.36 -7.14
C GLN A 69 6.72 5.04 -7.85
N LEU A 70 6.11 3.92 -7.49
CA LEU A 70 4.83 3.55 -8.11
C LEU A 70 3.72 4.55 -7.77
N MET A 71 3.72 5.05 -6.55
CA MET A 71 2.73 6.04 -6.15
C MET A 71 2.93 7.35 -6.92
N ILE A 72 4.18 7.75 -7.09
CA ILE A 72 4.48 8.97 -7.87
C ILE A 72 4.02 8.80 -9.31
N ASP A 73 4.33 7.66 -9.91
CA ASP A 73 3.96 7.40 -11.29
C ASP A 73 2.44 7.38 -11.45
N PHE A 74 1.74 6.72 -10.52
CA PHE A 74 0.29 6.64 -10.57
C PHE A 74 -0.33 8.03 -10.43
N TYR A 75 0.17 8.80 -9.47
CA TYR A 75 -0.35 10.14 -9.24
C TYR A 75 -0.17 11.00 -10.50
N ASN A 76 0.99 10.93 -11.12
CA ASN A 76 1.27 11.75 -12.32
C ASN A 76 0.39 11.33 -13.49
N GLU A 77 0.09 10.05 -13.62
CA GLU A 77 -0.77 9.57 -14.70
C GLU A 77 -2.22 10.01 -14.53
N HIS A 78 -2.66 10.12 -13.29
CA HIS A 78 -4.08 10.36 -13.01
C HIS A 78 -4.36 11.80 -12.57
N ARG A 79 -3.34 12.61 -12.55
CA ARG A 79 -3.49 14.01 -12.21
C ARG A 79 -3.95 14.79 -13.45
N LYS A 80 -5.09 15.37 -13.36
CA LYS A 80 -5.62 16.15 -14.48
C LYS A 80 -6.09 17.50 -14.03
#